data_4f43e1aaff82e2ad9091f0ed8f284a1c
#
_entry.id   4f43e1aaff82e2ad9091f0ed8f284a1c
#
_cell.length_a   1.000
_cell.length_b   1.000
_cell.length_c   1.000
_cell.angle_alpha   90.00
_cell.angle_beta   90.00
_cell.angle_gamma   90.00
#
_symmetry.space_group_name_H-M   'P 1'
#
loop_
_entity.id
_entity.type
_entity.pdbx_description
1 polymer ?
#
loop_
_entity_poly.entity_id
_entity_poly.type
_entity_poly.pdbx_seq_one_letter_code
_entity_poly.pdbx_strand_id
1 'polypeptide(L)'
;DTPVDSDTPEPRASDEEIGFILDQAGQYLAKKPTRKDVLCVFAGLRPLAAPTHSDSKKTKEISRSHKIYRAESGLISITGGKWTTYRAMAEDVLNAAIKQSGLSAKPCSTANLKLHGYLENTDRSGWDYVYGSDIFKINEIISKEPGAGEPIHPKYPFKAAHVIFAARNELAQTVEDVLARR
;
A
#
# COMPACT_ATOMS: atom_id res chain seq x y z
N ASP A 1 17.15 1.87 -2.49
CA ASP A 1 16.81 0.46 -2.82
C ASP A 1 18.11 -0.32 -2.96
N THR A 2 18.25 -1.43 -2.26
CA THR A 2 19.40 -2.34 -2.29
C THR A 2 19.03 -3.57 -3.13
N PRO A 3 19.87 -4.02 -4.08
CA PRO A 3 19.64 -5.28 -4.79
C PRO A 3 19.62 -6.45 -3.82
N VAL A 4 18.67 -7.38 -4.01
CA VAL A 4 18.56 -8.62 -3.22
C VAL A 4 18.50 -9.79 -4.19
N ASP A 5 19.26 -10.83 -3.89
CA ASP A 5 19.34 -12.05 -4.70
C ASP A 5 18.33 -13.13 -4.26
N SER A 6 17.45 -12.81 -3.30
CA SER A 6 16.46 -13.75 -2.77
C SER A 6 15.05 -13.15 -2.78
N ASP A 7 14.06 -13.99 -3.01
CA ASP A 7 12.63 -13.72 -2.99
C ASP A 7 11.98 -14.12 -1.66
N THR A 8 12.62 -13.78 -0.55
CA THR A 8 12.11 -14.11 0.77
C THR A 8 10.72 -13.51 1.03
N PRO A 9 9.75 -14.27 1.56
CA PRO A 9 8.43 -13.75 1.94
C PRO A 9 8.48 -12.66 3.01
N GLU A 10 9.51 -12.69 3.88
CA GLU A 10 9.69 -11.77 4.99
C GLU A 10 11.03 -11.03 4.85
N PRO A 11 11.14 -10.03 3.94
CA PRO A 11 12.36 -9.26 3.79
C PRO A 11 12.63 -8.42 5.03
N ARG A 12 13.90 -8.30 5.40
CA ARG A 12 14.33 -7.48 6.53
C ARG A 12 15.34 -6.44 6.07
N ALA A 13 15.24 -5.23 6.62
CA ALA A 13 16.24 -4.20 6.36
C ALA A 13 17.57 -4.56 7.01
N SER A 14 18.66 -4.30 6.32
CA SER A 14 20.01 -4.43 6.87
C SER A 14 20.34 -3.28 7.83
N ASP A 15 21.35 -3.46 8.66
CA ASP A 15 21.85 -2.39 9.54
C ASP A 15 22.41 -1.19 8.74
N GLU A 16 22.96 -1.44 7.57
CA GLU A 16 23.44 -0.40 6.65
C GLU A 16 22.29 0.44 6.11
N GLU A 17 21.17 -0.18 5.71
CA GLU A 17 20.00 0.52 5.22
C GLU A 17 19.36 1.39 6.32
N ILE A 18 19.29 0.87 7.54
CA ILE A 18 18.80 1.63 8.69
C ILE A 18 19.73 2.80 9.00
N GLY A 19 21.06 2.56 9.00
CA GLY A 19 22.07 3.60 9.18
C GLY A 19 21.93 4.70 8.15
N PHE A 20 21.78 4.33 6.87
CA PHE A 20 21.57 5.27 5.79
C PHE A 20 20.32 6.17 6.02
N ILE A 21 19.21 5.59 6.45
CA ILE A 21 17.97 6.36 6.71
C ILE A 21 18.19 7.33 7.88
N LEU A 22 18.83 6.87 8.96
CA LEU A 22 19.12 7.72 10.12
C LEU A 22 20.06 8.88 9.77
N ASP A 23 21.08 8.62 8.97
CA ASP A 23 22.03 9.64 8.51
C ASP A 23 21.34 10.68 7.60
N GLN A 24 20.51 10.23 6.67
CA GLN A 24 19.72 11.14 5.83
C GLN A 24 18.76 11.99 6.64
N ALA A 25 18.00 11.39 7.55
CA ALA A 25 17.10 12.13 8.45
C ALA A 25 17.85 13.14 9.32
N GLY A 26 19.04 12.77 9.80
CA GLY A 26 19.89 13.62 10.63
C GLY A 26 20.39 14.87 9.94
N GLN A 27 20.35 14.96 8.60
CA GLN A 27 20.71 16.18 7.87
C GLN A 27 19.63 17.25 7.91
N TYR A 28 18.38 16.87 8.19
CA TYR A 28 17.22 17.77 8.16
C TYR A 28 16.60 18.02 9.54
N LEU A 29 16.87 17.18 10.52
CA LEU A 29 16.31 17.27 11.85
C LEU A 29 17.23 18.07 12.79
N ALA A 30 16.66 18.90 13.65
CA ALA A 30 17.41 19.67 14.65
C ALA A 30 18.20 18.77 15.63
N LYS A 31 17.66 17.57 15.93
CA LYS A 31 18.34 16.54 16.71
C LYS A 31 18.55 15.30 15.79
N LYS A 32 19.81 14.93 15.59
CA LYS A 32 20.14 13.75 14.79
C LYS A 32 19.58 12.48 15.47
N PRO A 33 18.74 11.70 14.80
CA PRO A 33 18.21 10.45 15.34
C PRO A 33 19.31 9.39 15.43
N THR A 34 19.17 8.51 16.41
CA THR A 34 20.07 7.38 16.66
C THR A 34 19.29 6.07 16.55
N ARG A 35 20.01 4.94 16.58
CA ARG A 35 19.38 3.61 16.60
C ARG A 35 18.38 3.42 17.77
N LYS A 36 18.58 4.11 18.88
CA LYS A 36 17.69 4.06 20.06
C LYS A 36 16.34 4.76 19.83
N ASP A 37 16.29 5.64 18.85
CA ASP A 37 15.08 6.38 18.50
C ASP A 37 14.21 5.62 17.48
N VAL A 38 14.69 4.46 16.98
CA VAL A 38 13.96 3.60 16.03
C VAL A 38 12.91 2.80 16.78
N LEU A 39 11.63 3.05 16.49
CA LEU A 39 10.50 2.37 17.13
C LEU A 39 10.13 1.09 16.41
N CYS A 40 10.23 1.08 15.06
CA CYS A 40 9.93 -0.09 14.25
C CYS A 40 10.70 -0.04 12.93
N VAL A 41 10.93 -1.21 12.35
CA VAL A 41 11.59 -1.36 11.05
C VAL A 41 10.77 -2.32 10.22
N PHE A 42 10.51 -1.95 8.97
CA PHE A 42 9.89 -2.84 7.99
C PHE A 42 10.61 -2.70 6.65
N ALA A 43 10.58 -3.75 5.85
CA ALA A 43 11.15 -3.78 4.51
C ALA A 43 10.18 -4.46 3.54
N GLY A 44 10.34 -4.21 2.26
CA GLY A 44 9.55 -4.82 1.20
C GLY A 44 10.39 -5.00 -0.07
N LEU A 45 10.08 -6.03 -0.84
CA LEU A 45 10.70 -6.26 -2.14
C LEU A 45 9.97 -5.44 -3.21
N ARG A 46 10.74 -4.82 -4.08
CA ARG A 46 10.21 -4.12 -5.26
C ARG A 46 10.53 -4.91 -6.52
N PRO A 47 9.54 -5.44 -7.23
CA PRO A 47 9.77 -6.05 -8.54
C PRO A 47 10.06 -4.94 -9.56
N LEU A 48 11.27 -4.91 -10.08
CA LEU A 48 11.67 -3.98 -11.13
C LEU A 48 11.58 -4.68 -12.49
N ALA A 49 11.06 -3.98 -13.51
CA ALA A 49 11.04 -4.51 -14.87
C ALA A 49 12.45 -4.46 -15.45
N ALA A 50 13.04 -5.62 -15.70
CA ALA A 50 14.35 -5.72 -16.33
C ALA A 50 14.36 -4.99 -17.69
N PRO A 51 15.44 -4.27 -18.04
CA PRO A 51 15.59 -3.71 -19.36
C PRO A 51 15.73 -4.82 -20.39
N THR A 52 15.12 -4.64 -21.55
CA THR A 52 15.11 -5.63 -22.65
C THR A 52 16.48 -5.83 -23.29
N HIS A 53 17.36 -4.86 -23.16
CA HIS A 53 18.74 -4.87 -23.68
C HIS A 53 19.58 -3.96 -22.81
N SER A 54 20.26 -4.44 -21.80
CA SER A 54 21.44 -3.78 -21.26
C SER A 54 22.10 -4.54 -20.12
N ASP A 55 23.43 -4.47 -20.09
CA ASP A 55 24.32 -4.91 -19.02
C ASP A 55 24.27 -4.05 -17.75
N SER A 56 23.24 -3.23 -17.54
CA SER A 56 23.20 -2.36 -16.37
C SER A 56 22.83 -3.16 -15.12
N LYS A 57 23.85 -3.58 -14.38
CA LYS A 57 23.74 -4.16 -13.03
C LYS A 57 23.34 -3.13 -11.96
N LYS A 58 23.10 -1.86 -12.34
CA LYS A 58 22.79 -0.78 -11.39
C LYS A 58 21.29 -0.59 -11.27
N THR A 59 20.72 -0.99 -10.15
CA THR A 59 19.30 -0.83 -9.78
C THR A 59 18.79 0.60 -9.94
N LYS A 60 19.66 1.61 -9.82
CA LYS A 60 19.29 3.03 -9.98
C LYS A 60 18.93 3.40 -11.42
N GLU A 61 19.40 2.65 -12.41
CA GLU A 61 19.17 2.89 -13.84
C GLU A 61 17.95 2.12 -14.38
N ILE A 62 17.39 1.17 -13.60
CA ILE A 62 16.22 0.41 -14.02
C ILE A 62 14.99 1.31 -13.95
N SER A 63 14.27 1.41 -15.05
CA SER A 63 13.05 2.19 -15.15
C SER A 63 12.01 1.76 -14.11
N ARG A 64 11.46 2.74 -13.40
CA ARG A 64 10.34 2.55 -12.46
C ARG A 64 8.98 2.64 -13.14
N SER A 65 8.95 2.73 -14.48
CA SER A 65 7.73 2.65 -15.28
C SER A 65 7.27 1.19 -15.40
N HIS A 66 5.99 0.99 -15.57
CA HIS A 66 5.47 -0.34 -15.92
C HIS A 66 5.79 -0.69 -17.36
N LYS A 67 5.85 -1.98 -17.66
CA LYS A 67 6.00 -2.53 -19.01
C LYS A 67 4.92 -3.55 -19.28
N ILE A 68 4.41 -3.54 -20.51
CA ILE A 68 3.40 -4.48 -20.99
C ILE A 68 4.06 -5.39 -22.02
N TYR A 69 3.99 -6.69 -21.79
CA TYR A 69 4.50 -7.73 -22.69
C TYR A 69 3.34 -8.49 -23.29
N ARG A 70 3.49 -8.89 -24.56
CA ARG A 70 2.55 -9.72 -25.28
C ARG A 70 3.26 -10.99 -25.72
N ALA A 71 2.81 -12.14 -25.25
CA ALA A 71 3.31 -13.43 -25.68
C ALA A 71 2.65 -13.86 -26.98
N GLU A 72 3.28 -14.76 -27.71
CA GLU A 72 2.71 -15.38 -28.93
C GLU A 72 1.41 -16.15 -28.63
N SER A 73 1.27 -16.68 -27.42
CA SER A 73 0.05 -17.33 -26.93
C SER A 73 -1.14 -16.38 -26.75
N GLY A 74 -0.94 -15.08 -26.89
CA GLY A 74 -1.96 -14.05 -26.61
C GLY A 74 -1.99 -13.58 -25.15
N LEU A 75 -1.17 -14.15 -24.26
CA LEU A 75 -1.06 -13.68 -22.88
C LEU A 75 -0.48 -12.27 -22.84
N ILE A 76 -1.14 -11.39 -22.08
CA ILE A 76 -0.66 -10.05 -21.80
C ILE A 76 -0.20 -9.98 -20.34
N SER A 77 1.04 -9.58 -20.14
CA SER A 77 1.65 -9.45 -18.81
C SER A 77 2.04 -7.99 -18.57
N ILE A 78 1.82 -7.51 -17.35
CA ILE A 78 2.30 -6.20 -16.90
C ILE A 78 3.26 -6.38 -15.72
N THR A 79 4.36 -5.67 -15.72
CA THR A 79 5.37 -5.73 -14.65
C THR A 79 5.97 -4.36 -14.37
N GLY A 80 6.57 -4.19 -13.20
CA GLY A 80 7.12 -2.91 -12.75
C GLY A 80 6.04 -1.93 -12.30
N GLY A 81 6.33 -0.63 -12.43
CA GLY A 81 5.44 0.44 -12.02
C GLY A 81 5.49 0.74 -10.52
N LYS A 82 4.49 1.44 -10.04
CA LYS A 82 4.36 1.85 -8.64
C LYS A 82 2.92 1.68 -8.18
N TRP A 83 2.73 1.45 -6.89
CA TRP A 83 1.39 1.42 -6.30
C TRP A 83 0.59 2.69 -6.59
N THR A 84 1.23 3.84 -6.56
CA THR A 84 0.59 5.13 -6.83
C THR A 84 0.09 5.32 -8.27
N THR A 85 0.53 4.48 -9.21
CA THR A 85 0.14 4.53 -10.63
C THR A 85 -0.74 3.35 -11.07
N TYR A 86 -1.22 2.53 -10.11
CA TYR A 86 -1.96 1.29 -10.41
C TYR A 86 -3.17 1.49 -11.34
N ARG A 87 -3.91 2.61 -11.19
CA ARG A 87 -5.05 2.94 -12.04
C ARG A 87 -4.63 3.12 -13.51
N ALA A 88 -3.57 3.92 -13.75
CA ALA A 88 -3.04 4.13 -15.09
C ALA A 88 -2.46 2.83 -15.66
N MET A 89 -1.80 2.03 -14.85
CA MET A 89 -1.31 0.69 -15.23
C MET A 89 -2.45 -0.22 -15.68
N ALA A 90 -3.57 -0.22 -14.95
CA ALA A 90 -4.76 -1.01 -15.30
C ALA A 90 -5.39 -0.51 -16.62
N GLU A 91 -5.48 0.79 -16.82
CA GLU A 91 -5.97 1.39 -18.06
C GLU A 91 -5.11 1.00 -19.26
N ASP A 92 -3.79 1.09 -19.13
CA ASP A 92 -2.87 0.77 -20.22
C ASP A 92 -2.89 -0.72 -20.59
N VAL A 93 -2.95 -1.63 -19.60
CA VAL A 93 -3.02 -3.06 -19.89
C VAL A 93 -4.37 -3.47 -20.48
N LEU A 94 -5.46 -2.87 -20.03
CA LEU A 94 -6.78 -3.10 -20.61
C LEU A 94 -6.87 -2.58 -22.05
N ASN A 95 -6.35 -1.41 -22.32
CA ASN A 95 -6.27 -0.85 -23.69
C ASN A 95 -5.45 -1.77 -24.61
N ALA A 96 -4.34 -2.32 -24.10
CA ALA A 96 -3.55 -3.30 -24.84
C ALA A 96 -4.33 -4.59 -25.14
N ALA A 97 -5.10 -5.09 -24.18
CA ALA A 97 -5.93 -6.29 -24.32
C ALA A 97 -7.09 -6.07 -25.31
N ILE A 98 -7.80 -4.94 -25.21
CA ILE A 98 -8.88 -4.56 -26.12
C ILE A 98 -8.36 -4.48 -27.57
N LYS A 99 -7.22 -3.83 -27.76
CA LYS A 99 -6.61 -3.72 -29.09
C LYS A 99 -6.22 -5.08 -29.67
N GLN A 100 -5.67 -5.97 -28.85
CA GLN A 100 -5.24 -7.31 -29.27
C GLN A 100 -6.42 -8.20 -29.61
N SER A 101 -7.52 -8.12 -28.85
CA SER A 101 -8.71 -8.96 -29.03
C SER A 101 -9.73 -8.38 -30.01
N GLY A 102 -9.50 -7.19 -30.55
CA GLY A 102 -10.45 -6.53 -31.47
C GLY A 102 -11.78 -6.15 -30.81
N LEU A 103 -11.81 -6.01 -29.49
CA LEU A 103 -13.03 -5.65 -28.76
C LEU A 103 -13.38 -4.17 -28.94
N SER A 104 -14.67 -3.85 -28.86
CA SER A 104 -15.13 -2.46 -28.86
C SER A 104 -14.67 -1.76 -27.59
N ALA A 105 -13.92 -0.69 -27.75
CA ALA A 105 -13.43 0.13 -26.65
C ALA A 105 -14.47 1.16 -26.21
N LYS A 106 -14.55 1.38 -24.88
CA LYS A 106 -15.21 2.55 -24.28
C LYS A 106 -14.15 3.42 -23.60
N PRO A 107 -14.35 4.75 -23.54
CA PRO A 107 -13.45 5.62 -22.79
C PRO A 107 -13.35 5.19 -21.33
N CYS A 108 -12.14 5.28 -20.77
CA CYS A 108 -11.92 4.98 -19.36
C CYS A 108 -12.67 5.97 -18.47
N SER A 109 -13.47 5.45 -17.53
CA SER A 109 -14.27 6.24 -16.58
C SER A 109 -13.63 6.31 -15.18
N THR A 110 -12.50 5.62 -14.95
CA THR A 110 -11.95 5.46 -13.61
C THR A 110 -11.10 6.62 -13.09
N ALA A 111 -10.79 7.62 -13.95
CA ALA A 111 -9.96 8.76 -13.54
C ALA A 111 -10.53 9.55 -12.36
N ASN A 112 -11.86 9.68 -12.32
CA ASN A 112 -12.59 10.43 -11.29
C ASN A 112 -13.44 9.51 -10.39
N LEU A 113 -13.27 8.19 -10.49
CA LEU A 113 -14.01 7.24 -9.67
C LEU A 113 -13.63 7.42 -8.20
N LYS A 114 -14.64 7.66 -7.36
CA LYS A 114 -14.44 7.69 -5.90
C LYS A 114 -14.22 6.27 -5.40
N LEU A 115 -13.11 6.06 -4.69
CA LEU A 115 -12.82 4.76 -4.09
C LEU A 115 -13.71 4.51 -2.87
N HIS A 116 -13.85 3.23 -2.50
CA HIS A 116 -14.47 2.87 -1.23
C HIS A 116 -13.79 3.62 -0.07
N GLY A 117 -14.56 4.06 0.89
CA GLY A 117 -14.07 4.86 1.99
C GLY A 117 -13.93 6.37 1.69
N TYR A 118 -14.13 6.81 0.44
CA TYR A 118 -14.13 8.24 0.15
C TYR A 118 -15.19 8.97 0.96
N LEU A 119 -14.77 10.02 1.64
CA LEU A 119 -15.63 10.95 2.35
C LEU A 119 -15.22 12.38 2.00
N GLU A 120 -16.15 13.18 1.52
CA GLU A 120 -15.94 14.60 1.24
C GLU A 120 -15.84 15.37 2.56
N ASN A 121 -14.95 16.35 2.61
CA ASN A 121 -14.73 17.18 3.81
C ASN A 121 -14.39 16.38 5.08
N THR A 122 -13.52 15.40 4.95
CA THR A 122 -13.07 14.58 6.08
C THR A 122 -12.38 15.45 7.14
N ASP A 123 -12.92 15.46 8.36
CA ASP A 123 -12.24 16.03 9.51
C ASP A 123 -11.03 15.15 9.88
N ARG A 124 -9.84 15.75 9.85
CA ARG A 124 -8.56 15.07 10.17
C ARG A 124 -8.03 15.43 11.54
N SER A 125 -8.81 16.11 12.39
CA SER A 125 -8.42 16.46 13.75
C SER A 125 -8.32 15.23 14.68
N GLY A 126 -9.15 14.19 14.43
CA GLY A 126 -9.09 12.91 15.09
C GLY A 126 -8.27 11.88 14.29
N TRP A 127 -8.10 10.68 14.83
CA TRP A 127 -7.44 9.56 14.14
C TRP A 127 -8.41 8.74 13.27
N ASP A 128 -9.71 8.81 13.53
CA ASP A 128 -10.77 8.02 12.87
C ASP A 128 -10.92 8.35 11.37
N TYR A 129 -10.33 9.45 10.90
CA TYR A 129 -10.39 9.83 9.48
C TYR A 129 -9.85 8.73 8.53
N VAL A 130 -9.02 7.82 9.02
CA VAL A 130 -8.47 6.71 8.24
C VAL A 130 -9.54 5.73 7.75
N TYR A 131 -10.70 5.71 8.39
CA TYR A 131 -11.85 4.88 7.98
C TYR A 131 -12.70 5.53 6.88
N GLY A 132 -12.56 6.86 6.67
CA GLY A 132 -13.39 7.57 5.70
C GLY A 132 -14.88 7.32 5.93
N SER A 133 -15.64 6.96 4.88
CA SER A 133 -17.08 6.70 5.00
C SER A 133 -17.43 5.46 5.83
N ASP A 134 -16.48 4.57 6.10
CA ASP A 134 -16.74 3.40 6.94
C ASP A 134 -16.91 3.75 8.42
N ILE A 135 -16.54 4.98 8.83
CA ILE A 135 -16.80 5.48 10.18
C ILE A 135 -18.31 5.41 10.56
N PHE A 136 -19.20 5.55 9.58
CA PHE A 136 -20.63 5.42 9.83
C PHE A 136 -21.02 4.01 10.26
N LYS A 137 -20.41 2.97 9.68
CA LYS A 137 -20.63 1.57 10.09
C LYS A 137 -20.05 1.30 11.47
N ILE A 138 -18.90 1.86 11.79
CA ILE A 138 -18.28 1.74 13.12
C ILE A 138 -19.19 2.38 14.17
N ASN A 139 -19.72 3.57 13.90
CA ASN A 139 -20.66 4.24 14.79
C ASN A 139 -21.98 3.46 14.94
N GLU A 140 -22.44 2.79 13.89
CA GLU A 140 -23.60 1.90 13.95
C GLU A 140 -23.33 0.69 14.88
N ILE A 141 -22.14 0.08 14.78
CA ILE A 141 -21.73 -1.01 15.70
C ILE A 141 -21.71 -0.49 17.15
N ILE A 142 -21.12 0.67 17.41
CA ILE A 142 -21.09 1.29 18.74
C ILE A 142 -22.51 1.48 19.31
N SER A 143 -23.45 1.90 18.46
CA SER A 143 -24.82 2.18 18.90
C SER A 143 -25.66 0.93 19.15
N LYS A 144 -25.37 -0.17 18.46
CA LYS A 144 -26.17 -1.40 18.49
C LYS A 144 -25.63 -2.50 19.40
N GLU A 145 -24.33 -2.51 19.66
CA GLU A 145 -23.68 -3.60 20.37
C GLU A 145 -23.16 -3.16 21.74
N PRO A 146 -23.63 -3.78 22.84
CA PRO A 146 -23.15 -3.48 24.18
C PRO A 146 -21.63 -3.66 24.30
N GLY A 147 -20.92 -2.69 24.86
CA GLY A 147 -19.48 -2.73 25.05
C GLY A 147 -18.66 -2.39 23.81
N ALA A 148 -19.25 -2.25 22.62
CA ALA A 148 -18.50 -1.91 21.41
C ALA A 148 -17.85 -0.51 21.44
N GLY A 149 -18.41 0.39 22.23
CA GLY A 149 -17.83 1.74 22.45
C GLY A 149 -16.66 1.78 23.43
N GLU A 150 -16.40 0.70 24.15
CA GLU A 150 -15.35 0.64 25.16
C GLU A 150 -13.96 0.65 24.52
N PRO A 151 -12.99 1.41 25.07
CA PRO A 151 -11.62 1.40 24.59
C PRO A 151 -10.96 0.05 24.87
N ILE A 152 -10.24 -0.49 23.89
CA ILE A 152 -9.48 -1.75 24.04
C ILE A 152 -8.19 -1.54 24.84
N HIS A 153 -7.74 -0.30 25.01
CA HIS A 153 -6.57 0.06 25.80
C HIS A 153 -6.67 1.52 26.28
N PRO A 154 -6.33 1.81 27.56
CA PRO A 154 -6.54 3.14 28.16
C PRO A 154 -5.68 4.25 27.55
N LYS A 155 -4.56 3.93 26.89
CA LYS A 155 -3.64 4.90 26.28
C LYS A 155 -3.94 5.18 24.80
N TYR A 156 -4.82 4.42 24.17
CA TYR A 156 -5.07 4.51 22.73
C TYR A 156 -6.55 4.71 22.43
N PRO A 157 -6.88 5.40 21.34
CA PRO A 157 -8.27 5.75 21.04
C PRO A 157 -9.08 4.61 20.42
N PHE A 158 -8.47 3.43 20.26
CA PHE A 158 -9.11 2.28 19.63
C PHE A 158 -10.21 1.67 20.51
N LYS A 159 -11.36 1.37 19.91
CA LYS A 159 -12.53 0.80 20.56
C LYS A 159 -12.77 -0.64 20.11
N ALA A 160 -13.53 -1.40 20.89
CA ALA A 160 -13.95 -2.74 20.51
C ALA A 160 -14.68 -2.77 19.15
N ALA A 161 -15.43 -1.73 18.81
CA ALA A 161 -16.09 -1.58 17.51
C ALA A 161 -15.13 -1.65 16.32
N HIS A 162 -13.88 -1.18 16.46
CA HIS A 162 -12.89 -1.27 15.37
C HIS A 162 -12.45 -2.70 15.11
N VAL A 163 -12.32 -3.50 16.16
CA VAL A 163 -12.02 -4.94 16.05
C VAL A 163 -13.18 -5.68 15.40
N ILE A 164 -14.41 -5.39 15.84
CA ILE A 164 -15.63 -5.97 15.26
C ILE A 164 -15.76 -5.60 13.78
N PHE A 165 -15.49 -4.34 13.44
CA PHE A 165 -15.52 -3.86 12.06
C PHE A 165 -14.46 -4.57 11.21
N ALA A 166 -13.23 -4.68 11.70
CA ALA A 166 -12.13 -5.35 11.00
C ALA A 166 -12.46 -6.84 10.72
N ALA A 167 -13.02 -7.54 11.70
CA ALA A 167 -13.43 -8.94 11.54
C ALA A 167 -14.56 -9.11 10.52
N ARG A 168 -15.58 -8.23 10.53
CA ARG A 168 -16.77 -8.36 9.69
C ARG A 168 -16.61 -7.79 8.28
N ASN A 169 -15.78 -6.75 8.11
CA ASN A 169 -15.72 -5.98 6.87
C ASN A 169 -14.33 -5.98 6.21
N GLU A 170 -13.27 -6.33 6.94
CA GLU A 170 -11.89 -6.26 6.47
C GLU A 170 -11.17 -7.62 6.48
N LEU A 171 -11.91 -8.71 6.67
CA LEU A 171 -11.40 -10.09 6.68
C LEU A 171 -10.32 -10.37 7.74
N ALA A 172 -10.30 -9.63 8.83
CA ALA A 172 -9.39 -9.90 9.93
C ALA A 172 -9.79 -11.21 10.64
N GLN A 173 -8.87 -12.16 10.72
CA GLN A 173 -9.08 -13.48 11.32
C GLN A 173 -8.23 -13.68 12.56
N THR A 174 -7.15 -12.92 12.70
CA THR A 174 -6.22 -12.99 13.81
C THR A 174 -6.06 -11.63 14.48
N VAL A 175 -5.49 -11.63 15.68
CA VAL A 175 -5.12 -10.39 16.39
C VAL A 175 -4.12 -9.57 15.56
N GLU A 176 -3.18 -10.25 14.91
CA GLU A 176 -2.19 -9.60 14.05
C GLU A 176 -2.83 -8.89 12.85
N ASP A 177 -3.86 -9.47 12.24
CA ASP A 177 -4.59 -8.82 11.16
C ASP A 177 -5.19 -7.49 11.58
N VAL A 178 -5.72 -7.40 12.79
CA VAL A 178 -6.26 -6.15 13.35
C VAL A 178 -5.14 -5.13 13.60
N LEU A 179 -4.05 -5.55 14.23
CA LEU A 179 -2.95 -4.66 14.64
C LEU A 179 -2.10 -4.19 13.46
N ALA A 180 -1.97 -4.99 12.40
CA ALA A 180 -1.10 -4.67 11.27
C ALA A 180 -1.77 -3.82 10.18
N ARG A 181 -3.10 -3.73 10.15
CA ARG A 181 -3.82 -3.07 9.05
C ARG A 181 -4.23 -1.62 9.32
N ARG A 182 -4.25 -1.22 10.60
CA ARG A 182 -4.69 0.12 11.02
C ARG A 182 -3.78 0.73 12.07
#